data_67ebe281bcc26df37c3ff22fa6fbb1a3
#
_entry.id   67ebe281bcc26df37c3ff22fa6fbb1a3
#
_cell.length_a   1.000
_cell.length_b   1.000
_cell.length_c   1.000
_cell.angle_alpha   90.00
_cell.angle_beta   90.00
_cell.angle_gamma   90.00
#
_symmetry.space_group_name_H-M   'P 1'
#
loop_
_entity.id
_entity.type
_entity.pdbx_description
1 polymer ?
#
loop_
_entity_poly.entity_id
_entity_poly.type
_entity_poly.pdbx_seq_one_letter_code
_entity_poly.pdbx_strand_id
1 'polypeptide(L)'
;MPCVLIKNIGEFFTGDLFAPFSATRELLIEDGRVAALDPASPGECEVVIDAMGSAVMPGIVDGHVHPVCGEWTPTQNATGWIGNYLNGGTTTLISAGELHLPGLDPNGLTAEIVTSLAIVMAQTTGRVRWSGAKLIAGTVLLVPGMTPEHFDRVAAHGTKFAKFLFYPLDENPEEAKNYVRWCRERGIRTKVHTGGVSRSGSSQMCGYDILSWLQPDIAAHVSGGPIPMSDEDLDRVIDETTFALEICSSGNYGSTARAVKRLVSRGRLDRLCLGTDTPGGTGVIPRGMFKNILFLTSICGLSPAEAIAVGTGNTARAHGLDCGILAPGRPADVVVCGPVKGSKGSTLSEAVAHGDFPGISHVLVDGVPLVLGRSHQTPPPEHAAKFLCCNLGWLSGSASTAHNLK
;
A
#
# COMPACT_ATOMS: atom_id res chain seq x y z
N MET A 1 3.16 20.54 -13.14
CA MET A 1 3.64 19.18 -13.52
C MET A 1 3.30 18.96 -14.98
N PRO A 2 3.90 17.98 -15.70
CA PRO A 2 3.63 17.79 -17.11
C PRO A 2 2.19 17.35 -17.35
N CYS A 3 1.63 17.72 -18.54
CA CYS A 3 0.46 17.08 -19.08
C CYS A 3 0.86 15.69 -19.62
N VAL A 4 0.15 14.65 -19.21
CA VAL A 4 0.38 13.27 -19.67
C VAL A 4 -0.91 12.69 -20.25
N LEU A 5 -0.83 12.16 -21.47
CA LEU A 5 -1.91 11.40 -22.08
C LEU A 5 -1.49 9.92 -22.20
N ILE A 6 -2.27 9.02 -21.62
CA ILE A 6 -2.15 7.58 -21.83
C ILE A 6 -3.31 7.16 -22.74
N LYS A 7 -3.03 6.54 -23.88
CA LYS A 7 -4.03 6.13 -24.87
C LYS A 7 -3.89 4.67 -25.30
N ASN A 8 -4.87 4.17 -26.06
CA ASN A 8 -4.94 2.77 -26.51
C ASN A 8 -4.91 1.77 -25.33
N ILE A 9 -5.64 2.10 -24.26
CA ILE A 9 -5.77 1.28 -23.06
C ILE A 9 -6.63 0.05 -23.39
N GLY A 10 -6.13 -1.14 -23.07
CA GLY A 10 -6.84 -2.40 -23.26
C GLY A 10 -7.87 -2.67 -22.17
N GLU A 11 -7.43 -2.58 -20.91
CA GLU A 11 -8.25 -2.74 -19.71
C GLU A 11 -8.01 -1.55 -18.77
N PHE A 12 -9.05 -1.03 -18.14
CA PHE A 12 -8.93 0.08 -17.19
C PHE A 12 -9.55 -0.29 -15.85
N PHE A 13 -8.69 -0.40 -14.82
CA PHE A 13 -9.10 -0.65 -13.45
C PHE A 13 -9.16 0.67 -12.71
N THR A 14 -10.29 0.96 -12.11
CA THR A 14 -10.50 2.24 -11.43
C THR A 14 -9.85 2.29 -10.04
N GLY A 15 -9.71 1.12 -9.39
CA GLY A 15 -9.35 1.00 -7.98
C GLY A 15 -10.50 1.24 -7.00
N ASP A 16 -11.67 1.63 -7.47
CA ASP A 16 -12.86 1.73 -6.64
C ASP A 16 -13.54 0.36 -6.53
N LEU A 17 -13.65 -0.16 -5.31
CA LEU A 17 -14.26 -1.48 -5.07
C LEU A 17 -15.73 -1.55 -5.52
N PHE A 18 -16.44 -0.41 -5.54
CA PHE A 18 -17.86 -0.35 -5.92
C PHE A 18 -18.08 -0.19 -7.44
N ALA A 19 -17.04 0.20 -8.17
CA ALA A 19 -17.02 0.31 -9.61
C ALA A 19 -15.62 -0.04 -10.16
N PRO A 20 -15.12 -1.28 -9.96
CA PRO A 20 -13.68 -1.59 -10.05
C PRO A 20 -13.13 -1.63 -11.48
N PHE A 21 -13.98 -1.59 -12.50
CA PHE A 21 -13.62 -1.65 -13.91
C PHE A 21 -14.37 -0.60 -14.74
N SER A 22 -13.71 -0.08 -15.78
CA SER A 22 -14.31 0.86 -16.75
C SER A 22 -13.89 0.54 -18.18
N ALA A 23 -14.68 0.95 -19.15
CA ALA A 23 -14.38 0.83 -20.59
C ALA A 23 -13.46 1.94 -21.12
N THR A 24 -12.84 2.73 -20.23
CA THR A 24 -11.96 3.86 -20.55
C THR A 24 -10.80 3.43 -21.44
N ARG A 25 -10.55 4.21 -22.48
CA ARG A 25 -9.48 3.99 -23.47
C ARG A 25 -8.37 5.03 -23.43
N GLU A 26 -8.66 6.19 -22.84
CA GLU A 26 -7.70 7.28 -22.69
C GLU A 26 -7.76 7.89 -21.29
N LEU A 27 -6.60 8.21 -20.73
CA LEU A 27 -6.44 8.85 -19.42
C LEU A 27 -5.63 10.12 -19.60
N LEU A 28 -6.23 11.27 -19.30
CA LEU A 28 -5.56 12.57 -19.27
C LEU A 28 -5.18 12.93 -17.85
N ILE A 29 -3.93 13.33 -17.67
CA ILE A 29 -3.35 13.73 -16.39
C ILE A 29 -2.80 15.14 -16.52
N GLU A 30 -3.21 16.04 -15.63
CA GLU A 30 -2.72 17.41 -15.53
C GLU A 30 -2.40 17.73 -14.07
N ASP A 31 -1.34 18.47 -13.83
CA ASP A 31 -0.92 18.88 -12.48
C ASP A 31 -0.85 17.72 -11.45
N GLY A 32 -0.44 16.54 -11.93
CA GLY A 32 -0.31 15.35 -11.09
C GLY A 32 -1.62 14.67 -10.70
N ARG A 33 -2.73 15.09 -11.31
CA ARG A 33 -4.07 14.54 -11.05
C ARG A 33 -4.71 14.03 -12.33
N VAL A 34 -5.61 13.08 -12.19
CA VAL A 34 -6.50 12.67 -13.29
C VAL A 34 -7.37 13.87 -13.67
N ALA A 35 -7.19 14.39 -14.88
CA ALA A 35 -8.00 15.48 -15.40
C ALA A 35 -9.28 14.96 -16.05
N ALA A 36 -9.17 13.94 -16.90
CA ALA A 36 -10.32 13.33 -17.57
C ALA A 36 -10.08 11.86 -17.93
N LEU A 37 -11.16 11.12 -18.05
CA LEU A 37 -11.24 9.81 -18.69
C LEU A 37 -11.91 10.00 -20.05
N ASP A 38 -11.34 9.41 -21.12
CA ASP A 38 -11.80 9.54 -22.51
C ASP A 38 -12.06 11.00 -22.93
N PRO A 39 -11.04 11.89 -22.83
CA PRO A 39 -11.22 13.30 -23.14
C PRO A 39 -11.59 13.49 -24.62
N ALA A 40 -12.59 14.33 -24.90
CA ALA A 40 -13.01 14.63 -26.29
C ALA A 40 -11.93 15.34 -27.12
N SER A 41 -11.03 16.12 -26.45
CA SER A 41 -9.92 16.86 -27.07
C SER A 41 -8.81 17.03 -26.03
N PRO A 42 -7.85 16.12 -25.96
CA PRO A 42 -6.85 16.13 -24.88
C PRO A 42 -5.83 17.28 -24.98
N GLY A 43 -5.81 18.04 -26.09
CA GLY A 43 -4.80 19.06 -26.33
C GLY A 43 -3.41 18.47 -26.64
N GLU A 44 -2.39 19.33 -26.66
CA GLU A 44 -0.99 18.91 -26.76
C GLU A 44 -0.44 18.59 -25.36
N CYS A 45 0.02 17.37 -25.14
CA CYS A 45 0.65 16.95 -23.90
C CYS A 45 2.16 16.78 -24.09
N GLU A 46 2.93 17.14 -23.07
CA GLU A 46 4.39 16.95 -23.05
C GLU A 46 4.79 15.47 -23.05
N VAL A 47 3.92 14.62 -22.52
CA VAL A 47 4.13 13.17 -22.50
C VAL A 47 2.92 12.47 -23.07
N VAL A 48 3.15 11.62 -24.07
CA VAL A 48 2.11 10.75 -24.63
C VAL A 48 2.60 9.31 -24.57
N ILE A 49 1.86 8.47 -23.87
CA ILE A 49 2.12 7.03 -23.71
C ILE A 49 1.07 6.26 -24.49
N ASP A 50 1.48 5.44 -25.45
CA ASP A 50 0.64 4.43 -26.06
C ASP A 50 0.68 3.17 -25.21
N ALA A 51 -0.43 2.81 -24.60
CA ALA A 51 -0.52 1.61 -23.77
C ALA A 51 -0.45 0.31 -24.59
N MET A 52 -0.52 0.37 -25.92
CA MET A 52 -0.43 -0.79 -26.83
C MET A 52 -1.41 -1.92 -26.48
N GLY A 53 -2.59 -1.57 -25.96
CA GLY A 53 -3.56 -2.55 -25.46
C GLY A 53 -3.27 -3.11 -24.06
N SER A 54 -2.20 -2.66 -23.40
CA SER A 54 -1.93 -3.00 -22.00
C SER A 54 -3.00 -2.45 -21.05
N ALA A 55 -3.05 -3.02 -19.85
CA ALA A 55 -3.93 -2.52 -18.80
C ALA A 55 -3.34 -1.30 -18.11
N VAL A 56 -4.24 -0.43 -17.65
CA VAL A 56 -3.97 0.69 -16.76
C VAL A 56 -4.70 0.45 -15.46
N MET A 57 -3.98 0.56 -14.34
CA MET A 57 -4.53 0.44 -12.99
C MET A 57 -3.93 1.50 -12.08
N PRO A 58 -4.58 1.80 -10.94
CA PRO A 58 -3.98 2.68 -9.94
C PRO A 58 -2.66 2.12 -9.41
N GLY A 59 -1.79 3.00 -8.94
CA GLY A 59 -0.65 2.62 -8.13
C GLY A 59 -1.07 1.83 -6.90
N ILE A 60 -0.36 0.74 -6.62
CA ILE A 60 -0.64 -0.13 -5.48
C ILE A 60 -0.30 0.60 -4.18
N VAL A 61 -1.12 0.37 -3.16
CA VAL A 61 -0.97 0.94 -1.81
C VAL A 61 -0.61 -0.17 -0.84
N ASP A 62 0.61 -0.13 -0.32
CA ASP A 62 1.05 -1.04 0.74
C ASP A 62 0.69 -0.45 2.10
N GLY A 63 -0.29 -1.05 2.77
CA GLY A 63 -0.83 -0.57 4.04
C GLY A 63 0.10 -0.81 5.24
N HIS A 64 1.17 -1.59 5.11
CA HIS A 64 1.96 -2.03 6.25
C HIS A 64 3.43 -2.24 5.92
N VAL A 65 4.23 -1.22 6.20
CA VAL A 65 5.69 -1.30 6.06
C VAL A 65 6.38 -0.78 7.33
N HIS A 66 7.61 -1.19 7.54
CA HIS A 66 8.46 -0.77 8.67
C HIS A 66 9.71 -0.06 8.14
N PRO A 67 9.61 1.22 7.75
CA PRO A 67 10.79 1.98 7.36
C PRO A 67 11.70 2.23 8.55
N VAL A 68 12.98 2.38 8.28
CA VAL A 68 13.99 2.67 9.31
C VAL A 68 14.40 4.12 9.23
N CYS A 69 14.44 4.81 10.36
CA CYS A 69 14.96 6.16 10.48
C CYS A 69 16.48 6.14 10.67
N GLY A 70 17.18 7.02 9.95
CA GLY A 70 18.60 7.22 10.20
C GLY A 70 19.48 6.05 9.80
N GLU A 71 19.22 5.45 8.66
CA GLU A 71 20.12 4.47 8.08
C GLU A 71 21.46 5.09 7.71
N TRP A 72 22.50 4.52 8.27
CA TRP A 72 23.89 4.95 8.05
C TRP A 72 24.55 4.03 7.03
N THR A 73 25.64 4.47 6.42
CA THR A 73 26.49 3.57 5.67
C THR A 73 26.96 2.43 6.58
N PRO A 74 26.87 1.18 6.16
CA PRO A 74 26.48 0.61 4.86
C PRO A 74 24.98 0.43 4.68
N THR A 75 24.16 0.80 5.61
CA THR A 75 22.72 0.56 5.64
C THR A 75 21.91 1.64 4.88
N GLN A 76 22.54 2.70 4.43
CA GLN A 76 21.91 3.74 3.60
C GLN A 76 21.22 3.20 2.35
N ASN A 77 21.65 2.07 1.84
CA ASN A 77 20.99 1.39 0.73
C ASN A 77 19.67 0.72 1.10
N ALA A 78 19.32 0.62 2.38
CA ALA A 78 18.07 0.01 2.77
C ALA A 78 16.87 0.84 2.31
N THR A 79 17.00 2.17 2.19
CA THR A 79 15.99 2.99 1.53
C THR A 79 15.87 2.72 0.03
N GLY A 80 16.85 2.10 -0.60
CA GLY A 80 16.81 1.62 -1.98
C GLY A 80 15.77 0.52 -2.21
N TRP A 81 15.33 -0.18 -1.15
CA TRP A 81 14.24 -1.15 -1.26
C TRP A 81 12.94 -0.50 -1.75
N ILE A 82 12.68 0.77 -1.40
CA ILE A 82 11.51 1.54 -1.84
C ILE A 82 11.46 1.64 -3.37
N GLY A 83 12.60 1.88 -4.03
CA GLY A 83 12.68 1.87 -5.49
C GLY A 83 12.33 0.50 -6.10
N ASN A 84 12.67 -0.58 -5.44
CA ASN A 84 12.26 -1.92 -5.86
C ASN A 84 10.75 -2.12 -5.73
N TYR A 85 10.13 -1.58 -4.68
CA TYR A 85 8.66 -1.63 -4.50
C TYR A 85 7.96 -0.79 -5.55
N LEU A 86 8.49 0.41 -5.88
CA LEU A 86 7.97 1.22 -6.99
C LEU A 86 8.02 0.43 -8.31
N ASN A 87 9.13 -0.26 -8.58
CA ASN A 87 9.25 -1.14 -9.74
C ASN A 87 8.33 -2.38 -9.67
N GLY A 88 7.88 -2.76 -8.47
CA GLY A 88 6.82 -3.74 -8.24
C GLY A 88 5.39 -3.18 -8.39
N GLY A 89 5.23 -1.91 -8.76
CA GLY A 89 3.94 -1.25 -8.93
C GLY A 89 3.40 -0.55 -7.68
N THR A 90 4.12 -0.60 -6.54
CA THR A 90 3.69 0.04 -5.30
C THR A 90 4.12 1.50 -5.29
N THR A 91 3.17 2.42 -5.36
CA THR A 91 3.41 3.86 -5.40
C THR A 91 3.31 4.55 -4.05
N THR A 92 2.56 3.93 -3.13
CA THR A 92 2.33 4.46 -1.77
C THR A 92 2.60 3.36 -0.75
N LEU A 93 3.42 3.68 0.26
CA LEU A 93 3.78 2.81 1.37
C LEU A 93 3.41 3.49 2.68
N ILE A 94 2.76 2.77 3.59
CA ILE A 94 2.25 3.30 4.86
C ILE A 94 2.98 2.61 6.00
N SER A 95 3.65 3.39 6.84
CA SER A 95 4.34 2.87 8.01
C SER A 95 3.36 2.25 9.02
N ALA A 96 3.81 1.17 9.64
CA ALA A 96 3.17 0.55 10.79
C ALA A 96 4.04 0.66 12.06
N GLY A 97 5.01 1.56 12.05
CA GLY A 97 5.91 1.88 13.16
C GLY A 97 7.39 1.76 12.79
N GLU A 98 8.20 2.71 13.24
CA GLU A 98 9.62 2.86 12.92
C GLU A 98 10.51 2.24 14.01
N LEU A 99 10.30 0.97 14.34
CA LEU A 99 10.94 0.27 15.46
C LEU A 99 12.32 -0.31 15.18
N HIS A 100 12.71 -0.38 13.91
CA HIS A 100 13.88 -1.15 13.51
C HIS A 100 15.17 -0.33 13.54
N LEU A 101 15.26 0.67 14.41
CA LEU A 101 16.50 1.41 14.65
C LEU A 101 17.53 0.52 15.31
N PRO A 102 18.74 0.40 14.74
CA PRO A 102 19.80 -0.37 15.38
C PRO A 102 20.10 0.14 16.79
N GLY A 103 20.05 -0.76 17.78
CA GLY A 103 20.32 -0.44 19.17
C GLY A 103 19.14 0.18 19.94
N LEU A 104 17.99 0.37 19.34
CA LEU A 104 16.79 0.78 20.06
C LEU A 104 16.27 -0.42 20.88
N ASP A 105 16.19 -0.25 22.19
CA ASP A 105 15.58 -1.24 23.08
C ASP A 105 14.05 -1.09 23.07
N PRO A 106 13.29 -2.07 22.57
CA PRO A 106 11.83 -2.00 22.58
C PRO A 106 11.21 -1.89 23.98
N ASN A 107 11.91 -2.41 25.00
CA ASN A 107 11.45 -2.35 26.38
C ASN A 107 11.77 -1.01 27.07
N GLY A 108 12.65 -0.21 26.48
CA GLY A 108 13.04 1.11 26.98
C GLY A 108 12.28 2.27 26.30
N LEU A 109 11.24 1.99 25.51
CA LEU A 109 10.47 3.02 24.84
C LEU A 109 9.66 3.85 25.83
N THR A 110 9.84 5.16 25.79
CA THR A 110 9.06 6.13 26.58
C THR A 110 8.16 6.95 25.66
N ALA A 111 7.13 7.60 26.22
CA ALA A 111 6.23 8.50 25.50
C ALA A 111 7.00 9.57 24.69
N GLU A 112 8.07 10.14 25.28
CA GLU A 112 8.89 11.16 24.59
C GLU A 112 9.69 10.58 23.42
N ILE A 113 10.27 9.38 23.57
CA ILE A 113 11.04 8.73 22.50
C ILE A 113 10.13 8.44 21.31
N VAL A 114 8.99 7.79 21.53
CA VAL A 114 8.09 7.40 20.43
C VAL A 114 7.46 8.62 19.76
N THR A 115 7.13 9.67 20.52
CA THR A 115 6.62 10.94 20.01
C THR A 115 7.65 11.64 19.13
N SER A 116 8.89 11.77 19.62
CA SER A 116 9.96 12.43 18.87
C SER A 116 10.33 11.67 17.60
N LEU A 117 10.39 10.35 17.65
CA LEU A 117 10.67 9.51 16.49
C LEU A 117 9.56 9.65 15.42
N ALA A 118 8.30 9.61 15.83
CA ALA A 118 7.17 9.78 14.92
C ALA A 118 7.22 11.15 14.22
N ILE A 119 7.50 12.22 14.95
CA ILE A 119 7.61 13.59 14.39
C ILE A 119 8.74 13.66 13.37
N VAL A 120 9.93 13.18 13.70
CA VAL A 120 11.10 13.21 12.79
C VAL A 120 10.77 12.46 11.50
N MET A 121 10.19 11.27 11.60
CA MET A 121 9.85 10.46 10.43
C MET A 121 8.75 11.09 9.58
N ALA A 122 7.68 11.61 10.18
CA ALA A 122 6.62 12.28 9.45
C ALA A 122 7.14 13.49 8.67
N GLN A 123 7.97 14.32 9.29
CA GLN A 123 8.54 15.48 8.65
C GLN A 123 9.55 15.13 7.54
N THR A 124 10.38 14.12 7.75
CA THR A 124 11.37 13.68 6.76
C THR A 124 10.68 13.13 5.51
N THR A 125 9.73 12.20 5.69
CA THR A 125 9.04 11.56 4.55
C THR A 125 8.07 12.51 3.85
N GLY A 126 7.58 13.54 4.52
CA GLY A 126 6.79 14.59 3.88
C GLY A 126 7.60 15.50 2.93
N ARG A 127 8.93 15.50 3.05
CA ARG A 127 9.84 16.36 2.25
C ARG A 127 10.65 15.60 1.21
N VAL A 128 10.94 14.33 1.46
CA VAL A 128 11.79 13.49 0.61
C VAL A 128 11.00 12.29 0.12
N ARG A 129 11.04 12.06 -1.19
CA ARG A 129 10.44 10.88 -1.82
C ARG A 129 11.56 10.01 -2.38
N TRP A 130 11.90 8.94 -1.68
CA TRP A 130 12.90 7.98 -2.15
C TRP A 130 12.40 7.27 -3.40
N SER A 131 13.19 7.32 -4.45
CA SER A 131 12.84 6.78 -5.78
C SER A 131 11.52 7.32 -6.34
N GLY A 132 10.97 8.40 -5.78
CA GLY A 132 9.72 9.02 -6.20
C GLY A 132 8.44 8.40 -5.59
N ALA A 133 8.52 7.27 -4.90
CA ALA A 133 7.36 6.70 -4.21
C ALA A 133 6.93 7.54 -3.00
N LYS A 134 5.66 7.45 -2.64
CA LYS A 134 5.10 8.10 -1.46
C LYS A 134 5.29 7.19 -0.24
N LEU A 135 6.14 7.62 0.70
CA LEU A 135 6.25 6.97 2.00
C LEU A 135 5.55 7.83 3.05
N ILE A 136 4.51 7.28 3.68
CA ILE A 136 3.79 7.93 4.78
C ILE A 136 4.29 7.28 6.07
N ALA A 137 5.30 7.87 6.66
CA ALA A 137 5.91 7.40 7.90
C ALA A 137 5.61 8.34 9.08
N GLY A 138 6.15 8.02 10.25
CA GLY A 138 5.84 8.70 11.49
C GLY A 138 4.65 8.10 12.22
N THR A 139 4.38 6.81 12.03
CA THR A 139 3.39 6.10 12.86
C THR A 139 3.89 6.04 14.30
N VAL A 140 3.16 6.69 15.20
CA VAL A 140 3.52 6.71 16.62
C VAL A 140 3.22 5.36 17.27
N LEU A 141 4.21 4.78 17.91
CA LEU A 141 4.00 3.61 18.76
C LEU A 141 3.36 4.03 20.06
N LEU A 142 2.32 3.32 20.43
CA LEU A 142 1.62 3.57 21.69
C LEU A 142 2.30 2.83 22.80
N VAL A 143 2.67 3.56 23.83
CA VAL A 143 3.31 3.05 25.06
C VAL A 143 2.58 3.59 26.28
N PRO A 144 2.64 2.92 27.46
CA PRO A 144 1.99 3.42 28.67
C PRO A 144 2.47 4.82 29.05
N GLY A 145 1.59 5.62 29.65
CA GLY A 145 1.90 6.96 30.16
C GLY A 145 1.90 8.07 29.11
N MET A 146 1.40 7.84 27.91
CA MET A 146 1.15 8.93 26.94
C MET A 146 -0.02 9.79 27.41
N THR A 147 0.09 11.10 27.21
CA THR A 147 -0.94 12.09 27.55
C THR A 147 -1.51 12.75 26.30
N PRO A 148 -2.66 13.45 26.38
CA PRO A 148 -3.22 14.17 25.22
C PRO A 148 -2.22 15.08 24.50
N GLU A 149 -1.29 15.69 25.23
CA GLU A 149 -0.25 16.58 24.69
C GLU A 149 0.70 15.87 23.73
N HIS A 150 1.02 14.58 23.96
CA HIS A 150 1.81 13.78 23.03
C HIS A 150 1.07 13.61 21.69
N PHE A 151 -0.24 13.36 21.75
CA PHE A 151 -1.08 13.24 20.55
C PHE A 151 -1.25 14.57 19.82
N ASP A 152 -1.37 15.69 20.54
CA ASP A 152 -1.39 17.03 19.94
C ASP A 152 -0.08 17.30 19.19
N ARG A 153 1.06 16.98 19.79
CA ARG A 153 2.38 17.18 19.18
C ARG A 153 2.54 16.37 17.90
N VAL A 154 2.22 15.07 17.90
CA VAL A 154 2.38 14.24 16.70
C VAL A 154 1.40 14.66 15.60
N ALA A 155 0.16 15.02 15.94
CA ALA A 155 -0.83 15.51 14.99
C ALA A 155 -0.39 16.82 14.32
N ALA A 156 0.11 17.79 15.11
CA ALA A 156 0.61 19.07 14.60
C ALA A 156 1.78 18.92 13.62
N HIS A 157 2.49 17.79 13.64
CA HIS A 157 3.63 17.49 12.76
C HIS A 157 3.30 16.51 11.64
N GLY A 158 2.01 16.19 11.43
CA GLY A 158 1.54 15.43 10.27
C GLY A 158 1.51 13.93 10.44
N THR A 159 1.68 13.42 11.67
CA THR A 159 1.45 11.98 11.96
C THR A 159 0.01 11.61 11.67
N LYS A 160 -0.20 10.54 10.90
CA LYS A 160 -1.53 10.07 10.49
C LYS A 160 -1.94 8.76 11.15
N PHE A 161 -1.00 8.05 11.75
CA PHE A 161 -1.21 6.70 12.27
C PHE A 161 -0.59 6.51 13.65
N ALA A 162 -1.21 5.62 14.44
CA ALA A 162 -0.70 5.15 15.71
C ALA A 162 -0.80 3.62 15.76
N LYS A 163 0.13 2.95 16.44
CA LYS A 163 0.20 1.49 16.48
C LYS A 163 0.33 0.96 17.89
N PHE A 164 -0.59 0.09 18.29
CA PHE A 164 -0.41 -0.81 19.42
C PHE A 164 0.42 -2.03 18.96
N LEU A 165 1.61 -2.19 19.51
CA LEU A 165 2.47 -3.34 19.22
C LEU A 165 3.01 -3.98 20.50
N PHE A 166 3.65 -3.20 21.38
CA PHE A 166 4.21 -3.67 22.63
C PHE A 166 3.43 -3.14 23.86
N TYR A 167 2.29 -2.54 23.64
CA TYR A 167 1.44 -2.01 24.68
C TYR A 167 0.77 -3.17 25.46
N PRO A 168 0.77 -3.16 26.79
CA PRO A 168 0.15 -4.22 27.62
C PRO A 168 -1.37 -3.99 27.69
N LEU A 169 -2.09 -4.42 26.67
CA LEU A 169 -3.53 -4.15 26.48
C LEU A 169 -4.38 -4.72 27.64
N ASP A 170 -4.02 -5.89 28.16
CA ASP A 170 -4.75 -6.53 29.27
C ASP A 170 -4.54 -5.80 30.61
N GLU A 171 -3.41 -5.13 30.80
CA GLU A 171 -3.09 -4.45 32.05
C GLU A 171 -3.70 -3.05 32.13
N ASN A 172 -3.81 -2.36 30.98
CA ASN A 172 -4.24 -0.95 30.91
C ASN A 172 -5.35 -0.70 29.86
N PRO A 173 -6.49 -1.41 29.94
CA PRO A 173 -7.54 -1.30 28.89
C PRO A 173 -8.17 0.09 28.80
N GLU A 174 -8.37 0.79 29.90
CA GLU A 174 -8.98 2.13 29.87
C GLU A 174 -8.04 3.19 29.29
N GLU A 175 -6.74 3.09 29.54
CA GLU A 175 -5.75 3.95 28.94
C GLU A 175 -5.68 3.68 27.41
N ALA A 176 -5.70 2.43 26.99
CA ALA A 176 -5.72 2.05 25.57
C ALA A 176 -6.96 2.60 24.84
N LYS A 177 -8.16 2.53 25.45
CA LYS A 177 -9.38 3.13 24.91
C LYS A 177 -9.26 4.65 24.78
N ASN A 178 -8.66 5.30 25.78
CA ASN A 178 -8.40 6.74 25.72
C ASN A 178 -7.49 7.09 24.56
N TYR A 179 -6.43 6.30 24.29
CA TYR A 179 -5.54 6.52 23.16
C TYR A 179 -6.28 6.41 21.81
N VAL A 180 -7.14 5.40 21.63
CA VAL A 180 -7.98 5.29 20.42
C VAL A 180 -8.87 6.53 20.27
N ARG A 181 -9.49 6.99 21.35
CA ARG A 181 -10.32 8.20 21.33
C ARG A 181 -9.51 9.45 20.99
N TRP A 182 -8.36 9.68 21.66
CA TRP A 182 -7.50 10.84 21.40
C TRP A 182 -6.93 10.86 20.01
N CYS A 183 -6.59 9.70 19.46
CA CYS A 183 -6.20 9.56 18.05
C CYS A 183 -7.31 10.01 17.11
N ARG A 184 -8.54 9.50 17.30
CA ARG A 184 -9.69 9.85 16.44
C ARG A 184 -10.05 11.33 16.49
N GLU A 185 -10.01 11.94 17.66
CA GLU A 185 -10.23 13.38 17.86
C GLU A 185 -9.25 14.24 17.06
N ARG A 186 -8.08 13.70 16.71
CA ARG A 186 -6.99 14.37 15.96
C ARG A 186 -6.81 13.87 14.53
N GLY A 187 -7.72 13.03 14.03
CA GLY A 187 -7.64 12.46 12.70
C GLY A 187 -6.51 11.43 12.52
N ILE A 188 -5.97 10.90 13.62
CA ILE A 188 -4.98 9.83 13.62
C ILE A 188 -5.72 8.49 13.64
N ARG A 189 -5.40 7.59 12.71
CA ARG A 189 -5.96 6.24 12.68
C ARG A 189 -5.12 5.27 13.49
N THR A 190 -5.80 4.45 14.27
CA THR A 190 -5.16 3.45 15.12
C THR A 190 -5.07 2.11 14.43
N LYS A 191 -3.90 1.48 14.53
CA LYS A 191 -3.66 0.08 14.16
C LYS A 191 -3.33 -0.72 15.41
N VAL A 192 -3.70 -2.00 15.43
CA VAL A 192 -3.30 -2.92 16.50
C VAL A 192 -2.68 -4.18 15.90
N HIS A 193 -1.57 -4.63 16.47
CA HIS A 193 -1.00 -5.94 16.18
C HIS A 193 -2.00 -7.02 16.60
N THR A 194 -2.32 -7.98 15.74
CA THR A 194 -3.28 -9.05 16.03
C THR A 194 -2.68 -10.44 15.84
N GLY A 195 -3.32 -11.43 16.45
CA GLY A 195 -2.87 -12.80 16.44
C GLY A 195 -1.91 -13.12 17.58
N GLY A 196 -0.96 -13.99 17.31
CA GLY A 196 0.06 -14.40 18.27
C GLY A 196 1.14 -13.35 18.48
N VAL A 197 2.17 -13.72 19.25
CA VAL A 197 3.30 -12.81 19.51
C VAL A 197 3.99 -12.41 18.20
N SER A 198 4.55 -11.21 18.19
CA SER A 198 5.39 -10.73 17.09
C SER A 198 6.67 -11.57 16.95
N ARG A 199 7.41 -11.38 15.84
CA ARG A 199 8.66 -12.08 15.60
C ARG A 199 9.69 -11.89 16.72
N SER A 200 9.68 -10.75 17.40
CA SER A 200 10.53 -10.51 18.58
C SER A 200 10.06 -11.25 19.85
N GLY A 201 8.84 -11.79 19.85
CA GLY A 201 8.24 -12.38 21.05
C GLY A 201 7.77 -11.35 22.08
N SER A 202 7.87 -10.06 21.79
CA SER A 202 7.64 -8.97 22.75
C SER A 202 6.23 -8.40 22.70
N SER A 203 5.43 -8.72 21.67
CA SER A 203 4.03 -8.26 21.59
C SER A 203 3.10 -9.16 22.38
N GLN A 204 2.01 -8.61 22.85
CA GLN A 204 0.92 -9.37 23.45
C GLN A 204 0.13 -10.13 22.38
N MET A 205 -0.43 -11.27 22.73
CA MET A 205 -1.47 -11.93 21.92
C MET A 205 -2.71 -11.05 21.88
N CYS A 206 -3.32 -10.92 20.69
CA CYS A 206 -4.48 -10.06 20.49
C CYS A 206 -5.50 -10.77 19.59
N GLY A 207 -6.59 -11.22 20.18
CA GLY A 207 -7.72 -11.87 19.53
C GLY A 207 -8.99 -11.04 19.65
N TYR A 208 -10.14 -11.72 19.49
CA TYR A 208 -11.45 -11.07 19.54
C TYR A 208 -11.71 -10.37 20.88
N ASP A 209 -11.31 -10.97 21.98
CA ASP A 209 -11.59 -10.44 23.33
C ASP A 209 -11.05 -8.99 23.46
N ILE A 210 -9.81 -8.75 23.03
CA ILE A 210 -9.20 -7.42 23.04
C ILE A 210 -9.84 -6.52 21.99
N LEU A 211 -9.97 -7.01 20.76
CA LEU A 211 -10.48 -6.23 19.62
C LEU A 211 -11.92 -5.75 19.85
N SER A 212 -12.74 -6.56 20.54
CA SER A 212 -14.14 -6.24 20.82
C SER A 212 -14.34 -4.98 21.67
N TRP A 213 -13.44 -4.70 22.60
CA TRP A 213 -13.51 -3.50 23.45
C TRP A 213 -12.58 -2.37 22.99
N LEU A 214 -11.45 -2.69 22.34
CA LEU A 214 -10.49 -1.68 21.88
C LEU A 214 -11.03 -0.88 20.69
N GLN A 215 -11.73 -1.55 19.76
CA GLN A 215 -12.32 -0.93 18.57
C GLN A 215 -11.33 -0.05 17.79
N PRO A 216 -10.16 -0.57 17.34
CA PRO A 216 -9.20 0.19 16.55
C PRO A 216 -9.81 0.59 15.20
N ASP A 217 -9.11 1.44 14.42
CA ASP A 217 -9.53 1.68 13.04
C ASP A 217 -9.13 0.54 12.11
N ILE A 218 -7.98 -0.11 12.39
CA ILE A 218 -7.45 -1.20 11.59
C ILE A 218 -6.92 -2.31 12.50
N ALA A 219 -7.40 -3.54 12.35
CA ALA A 219 -6.78 -4.72 12.89
C ALA A 219 -5.69 -5.20 11.91
N ALA A 220 -4.43 -5.03 12.27
CA ALA A 220 -3.31 -5.31 11.40
C ALA A 220 -3.03 -6.81 11.30
N HIS A 221 -2.73 -7.29 10.07
CA HIS A 221 -2.40 -8.68 9.74
C HIS A 221 -3.26 -9.72 10.49
N VAL A 222 -4.61 -9.62 10.37
CA VAL A 222 -5.54 -10.56 11.04
C VAL A 222 -5.28 -12.03 10.72
N SER A 223 -4.61 -12.31 9.61
CA SER A 223 -4.10 -13.64 9.26
C SER A 223 -2.78 -14.00 9.97
N GLY A 224 -2.32 -13.15 10.89
CA GLY A 224 -1.10 -13.30 11.67
C GLY A 224 0.13 -12.67 11.02
N GLY A 225 1.08 -12.30 11.88
CA GLY A 225 2.49 -12.15 11.52
C GLY A 225 3.09 -13.56 11.49
N PRO A 226 3.75 -14.05 12.59
CA PRO A 226 4.15 -15.45 12.66
C PRO A 226 2.96 -16.41 12.86
N ILE A 227 2.02 -16.05 13.74
CA ILE A 227 0.88 -16.90 14.13
C ILE A 227 -0.42 -16.09 14.07
N PRO A 228 -1.47 -16.57 13.40
CA PRO A 228 -2.78 -15.94 13.38
C PRO A 228 -3.51 -16.08 14.73
N MET A 229 -4.57 -15.29 14.90
CA MET A 229 -5.56 -15.59 15.93
C MET A 229 -6.28 -16.93 15.64
N SER A 230 -7.03 -17.46 16.60
CA SER A 230 -7.83 -18.65 16.38
C SER A 230 -8.85 -18.43 15.25
N ASP A 231 -9.27 -19.53 14.62
CA ASP A 231 -10.31 -19.47 13.58
C ASP A 231 -11.63 -18.93 14.15
N GLU A 232 -11.96 -19.26 15.41
CA GLU A 232 -13.14 -18.77 16.10
C GLU A 232 -13.07 -17.26 16.32
N ASP A 233 -11.93 -16.76 16.83
CA ASP A 233 -11.72 -15.31 17.01
C ASP A 233 -11.79 -14.56 15.69
N LEU A 234 -11.16 -15.09 14.64
CA LEU A 234 -11.17 -14.49 13.33
C LEU A 234 -12.60 -14.38 12.78
N ASP A 235 -13.40 -15.41 12.94
CA ASP A 235 -14.80 -15.43 12.54
C ASP A 235 -15.62 -14.38 13.30
N ARG A 236 -15.45 -14.30 14.62
CA ARG A 236 -16.13 -13.32 15.47
C ARG A 236 -15.71 -11.90 15.14
N VAL A 237 -14.41 -11.66 14.92
CA VAL A 237 -13.90 -10.36 14.48
C VAL A 237 -14.54 -9.91 13.16
N ILE A 238 -14.71 -10.82 12.20
CA ILE A 238 -15.36 -10.51 10.93
C ILE A 238 -16.84 -10.20 11.13
N ASP A 239 -17.54 -11.02 11.88
CA ASP A 239 -19.00 -10.95 12.01
C ASP A 239 -19.47 -9.84 12.96
N GLU A 240 -18.76 -9.63 14.07
CA GLU A 240 -19.24 -8.83 15.20
C GLU A 240 -18.56 -7.44 15.29
N THR A 241 -17.59 -7.13 14.41
CA THR A 241 -16.90 -5.82 14.41
C THR A 241 -17.09 -5.06 13.10
N THR A 242 -16.62 -3.81 13.05
CA THR A 242 -16.80 -2.94 11.87
C THR A 242 -15.53 -2.29 11.34
N PHE A 243 -14.42 -2.35 12.08
CA PHE A 243 -13.14 -1.77 11.66
C PHE A 243 -12.53 -2.52 10.46
N ALA A 244 -11.53 -1.91 9.82
CA ALA A 244 -10.83 -2.52 8.70
C ALA A 244 -9.97 -3.71 9.15
N LEU A 245 -9.86 -4.72 8.28
CA LEU A 245 -9.10 -5.94 8.51
C LEU A 245 -7.96 -6.01 7.50
N GLU A 246 -6.73 -5.94 7.99
CA GLU A 246 -5.55 -5.96 7.15
C GLU A 246 -4.99 -7.37 7.04
N ILE A 247 -4.69 -7.77 5.81
CA ILE A 247 -3.96 -9.00 5.50
C ILE A 247 -2.57 -8.61 5.00
N CYS A 248 -1.55 -9.24 5.56
CA CYS A 248 -0.16 -9.04 5.16
C CYS A 248 0.45 -10.27 4.50
N SER A 249 1.50 -10.05 3.71
CA SER A 249 2.26 -11.13 3.07
C SER A 249 2.95 -12.06 4.09
N SER A 250 3.11 -11.62 5.34
CA SER A 250 3.61 -12.41 6.47
C SER A 250 2.61 -13.45 6.97
N GLY A 251 1.31 -13.29 6.63
CA GLY A 251 0.23 -14.04 7.25
C GLY A 251 0.14 -15.50 6.82
N ASN A 252 -0.60 -16.26 7.63
CA ASN A 252 -0.94 -17.65 7.35
C ASN A 252 -1.92 -17.74 6.16
N TYR A 253 -1.58 -18.53 5.16
CA TYR A 253 -2.39 -18.66 3.94
C TYR A 253 -3.80 -19.23 4.19
N GLY A 254 -3.93 -20.20 5.11
CA GLY A 254 -5.22 -20.78 5.48
C GLY A 254 -6.14 -19.75 6.14
N SER A 255 -5.64 -19.03 7.13
CA SER A 255 -6.36 -17.95 7.80
C SER A 255 -6.67 -16.78 6.86
N THR A 256 -5.76 -16.45 5.93
CA THR A 256 -6.00 -15.47 4.88
C THR A 256 -7.19 -15.89 4.01
N ALA A 257 -7.18 -17.13 3.49
CA ALA A 257 -8.24 -17.62 2.64
C ALA A 257 -9.59 -17.69 3.40
N ARG A 258 -9.58 -18.07 4.69
CA ARG A 258 -10.76 -18.07 5.55
C ARG A 258 -11.33 -16.67 5.71
N ALA A 259 -10.49 -15.69 6.07
CA ALA A 259 -10.93 -14.31 6.26
C ALA A 259 -11.56 -13.72 4.99
N VAL A 260 -10.91 -13.89 3.85
CA VAL A 260 -11.41 -13.36 2.56
C VAL A 260 -12.74 -14.01 2.18
N LYS A 261 -12.84 -15.34 2.21
CA LYS A 261 -14.08 -16.06 1.89
C LYS A 261 -15.23 -15.64 2.80
N ARG A 262 -14.96 -15.45 4.10
CA ARG A 262 -15.98 -15.00 5.04
C ARG A 262 -16.41 -13.56 4.78
N LEU A 263 -15.48 -12.64 4.54
CA LEU A 263 -15.80 -11.25 4.18
C LEU A 263 -16.67 -11.17 2.91
N VAL A 264 -16.33 -11.95 1.89
CA VAL A 264 -17.13 -12.06 0.66
C VAL A 264 -18.52 -12.59 0.96
N SER A 265 -18.63 -13.70 1.71
CA SER A 265 -19.94 -14.29 2.06
C SER A 265 -20.83 -13.37 2.88
N ARG A 266 -20.23 -12.41 3.61
CA ARG A 266 -20.95 -11.39 4.40
C ARG A 266 -21.21 -10.10 3.63
N GLY A 267 -20.75 -9.98 2.38
CA GLY A 267 -20.83 -8.74 1.60
C GLY A 267 -20.04 -7.60 2.21
N ARG A 268 -18.93 -7.90 2.91
CA ARG A 268 -18.12 -6.93 3.66
C ARG A 268 -16.67 -6.84 3.17
N LEU A 269 -16.46 -7.08 1.88
CA LEU A 269 -15.15 -6.99 1.24
C LEU A 269 -14.54 -5.58 1.36
N ASP A 270 -15.39 -4.58 1.51
CA ASP A 270 -15.02 -3.18 1.75
C ASP A 270 -14.15 -2.99 3.01
N ARG A 271 -14.16 -3.93 3.96
CA ARG A 271 -13.31 -3.88 5.16
C ARG A 271 -11.90 -4.42 4.93
N LEU A 272 -11.66 -5.12 3.83
CA LEU A 272 -10.36 -5.75 3.57
C LEU A 272 -9.35 -4.71 3.09
N CYS A 273 -8.18 -4.67 3.70
CA CYS A 273 -7.02 -3.93 3.21
C CYS A 273 -5.77 -4.82 3.22
N LEU A 274 -4.75 -4.43 2.46
CA LEU A 274 -3.55 -5.22 2.25
C LEU A 274 -2.30 -4.50 2.70
N GLY A 275 -1.32 -5.27 3.15
CA GLY A 275 0.04 -4.84 3.42
C GLY A 275 1.06 -5.95 3.14
N THR A 276 2.34 -5.63 3.19
CA THR A 276 3.40 -6.64 3.07
C THR A 276 4.03 -7.01 4.39
N ASP A 277 4.01 -6.12 5.36
CA ASP A 277 4.76 -6.22 6.62
C ASP A 277 6.29 -6.25 6.40
N THR A 278 6.73 -5.48 5.40
CA THR A 278 8.13 -5.39 4.97
C THR A 278 8.87 -4.23 5.68
N PRO A 279 10.16 -4.33 5.87
CA PRO A 279 11.01 -5.51 5.86
C PRO A 279 10.92 -6.31 7.16
N GLY A 280 10.25 -5.78 8.19
CA GLY A 280 10.23 -6.34 9.55
C GLY A 280 9.66 -7.75 9.64
N GLY A 281 8.43 -7.97 9.16
CA GLY A 281 7.74 -9.25 9.29
C GLY A 281 8.09 -10.26 8.20
N THR A 282 8.35 -9.81 6.97
CA THR A 282 8.50 -10.70 5.80
C THR A 282 9.84 -10.62 5.07
N GLY A 283 10.73 -9.69 5.43
CA GLY A 283 11.88 -9.32 4.61
C GLY A 283 11.48 -8.41 3.44
N VAL A 284 12.42 -8.15 2.52
CA VAL A 284 12.19 -7.27 1.36
C VAL A 284 11.60 -8.08 0.21
N ILE A 285 10.33 -7.82 -0.10
CA ILE A 285 9.55 -8.53 -1.12
C ILE A 285 8.89 -7.56 -2.11
N PRO A 286 9.63 -6.98 -3.08
CA PRO A 286 9.16 -5.91 -3.95
C PRO A 286 7.84 -6.17 -4.67
N ARG A 287 7.52 -7.44 -4.95
CA ARG A 287 6.29 -7.88 -5.59
C ARG A 287 5.24 -8.41 -4.60
N GLY A 288 5.44 -8.17 -3.29
CA GLY A 288 4.59 -8.72 -2.24
C GLY A 288 3.12 -8.32 -2.37
N MET A 289 2.85 -7.06 -2.70
CA MET A 289 1.47 -6.60 -2.93
C MET A 289 0.80 -7.28 -4.13
N PHE A 290 1.52 -7.45 -5.25
CA PHE A 290 0.98 -8.24 -6.35
C PHE A 290 0.76 -9.71 -5.97
N LYS A 291 1.65 -10.32 -5.15
CA LYS A 291 1.40 -11.68 -4.63
C LYS A 291 0.10 -11.75 -3.84
N ASN A 292 -0.18 -10.76 -3.02
CA ASN A 292 -1.45 -10.71 -2.29
C ASN A 292 -2.65 -10.61 -3.27
N ILE A 293 -2.58 -9.74 -4.28
CA ILE A 293 -3.62 -9.61 -5.32
C ILE A 293 -3.82 -10.95 -6.04
N LEU A 294 -2.75 -11.62 -6.47
CA LEU A 294 -2.82 -12.94 -7.13
C LEU A 294 -3.39 -14.02 -6.22
N PHE A 295 -3.10 -13.97 -4.92
CA PHE A 295 -3.68 -14.88 -3.94
C PHE A 295 -5.20 -14.67 -3.79
N LEU A 296 -5.63 -13.41 -3.73
CA LEU A 296 -7.05 -13.06 -3.65
C LEU A 296 -7.82 -13.58 -4.87
N THR A 297 -7.24 -13.54 -6.06
CA THR A 297 -7.89 -14.04 -7.29
C THR A 297 -7.79 -15.56 -7.41
N SER A 298 -6.57 -16.08 -7.54
CA SER A 298 -6.34 -17.48 -7.92
C SER A 298 -6.68 -18.49 -6.82
N ILE A 299 -6.67 -18.09 -5.55
CA ILE A 299 -6.93 -18.95 -4.40
C ILE A 299 -8.25 -18.60 -3.69
N CYS A 300 -8.54 -17.31 -3.52
CA CYS A 300 -9.77 -16.91 -2.80
C CYS A 300 -10.96 -16.68 -3.72
N GLY A 301 -10.75 -16.59 -5.05
CA GLY A 301 -11.81 -16.52 -6.06
C GLY A 301 -12.41 -15.12 -6.25
N LEU A 302 -11.72 -14.05 -5.81
CA LEU A 302 -12.15 -12.70 -6.16
C LEU A 302 -11.95 -12.45 -7.66
N SER A 303 -12.78 -11.62 -8.24
CA SER A 303 -12.51 -11.12 -9.58
C SER A 303 -11.20 -10.29 -9.59
N PRO A 304 -10.45 -10.27 -10.72
CA PRO A 304 -9.24 -9.46 -10.83
C PRO A 304 -9.47 -7.98 -10.51
N ALA A 305 -10.59 -7.44 -10.92
CA ALA A 305 -10.92 -6.04 -10.68
C ALA A 305 -11.16 -5.75 -9.18
N GLU A 306 -11.87 -6.63 -8.47
CA GLU A 306 -12.05 -6.52 -7.01
C GLU A 306 -10.71 -6.65 -6.27
N ALA A 307 -9.89 -7.64 -6.63
CA ALA A 307 -8.60 -7.85 -5.99
C ALA A 307 -7.64 -6.67 -6.18
N ILE A 308 -7.60 -6.07 -7.38
CA ILE A 308 -6.84 -4.85 -7.67
C ILE A 308 -7.41 -3.69 -6.84
N ALA A 309 -8.74 -3.52 -6.79
CA ALA A 309 -9.35 -2.47 -5.99
C ALA A 309 -9.04 -2.61 -4.49
N VAL A 310 -9.01 -3.85 -3.96
CA VAL A 310 -8.59 -4.11 -2.57
C VAL A 310 -7.14 -3.67 -2.35
N GLY A 311 -6.22 -3.98 -3.27
CA GLY A 311 -4.80 -3.62 -3.17
C GLY A 311 -4.46 -2.16 -3.47
N THR A 312 -5.46 -1.36 -3.88
CA THR A 312 -5.30 0.04 -4.26
C THR A 312 -6.25 0.95 -3.48
N GLY A 313 -7.38 1.34 -4.05
CA GLY A 313 -8.30 2.30 -3.45
C GLY A 313 -8.92 1.84 -2.13
N ASN A 314 -9.21 0.56 -1.96
CA ASN A 314 -9.79 0.08 -0.71
C ASN A 314 -8.79 0.13 0.45
N THR A 315 -7.52 -0.25 0.20
CA THR A 315 -6.44 -0.09 1.18
C THR A 315 -6.21 1.39 1.51
N ALA A 316 -6.19 2.27 0.50
CA ALA A 316 -6.10 3.71 0.73
C ALA A 316 -7.26 4.24 1.58
N ARG A 317 -8.49 3.83 1.28
CA ARG A 317 -9.71 4.20 2.02
C ARG A 317 -9.66 3.76 3.47
N ALA A 318 -9.25 2.52 3.74
CA ALA A 318 -9.08 2.00 5.10
C ALA A 318 -8.09 2.87 5.92
N HIS A 319 -7.10 3.45 5.24
CA HIS A 319 -6.10 4.34 5.85
C HIS A 319 -6.46 5.84 5.77
N GLY A 320 -7.63 6.21 5.23
CA GLY A 320 -8.06 7.60 5.11
C GLY A 320 -7.22 8.42 4.14
N LEU A 321 -6.71 7.81 3.08
CA LEU A 321 -5.88 8.44 2.06
C LEU A 321 -6.66 8.69 0.77
N ASP A 322 -6.27 9.77 0.07
CA ASP A 322 -6.84 10.20 -1.21
C ASP A 322 -5.98 9.70 -2.39
N CYS A 323 -5.72 8.39 -2.47
CA CYS A 323 -4.95 7.76 -3.55
C CYS A 323 -5.54 6.39 -3.90
N GLY A 324 -4.94 5.70 -4.86
CA GLY A 324 -5.31 4.33 -5.23
C GLY A 324 -6.61 4.22 -6.04
N ILE A 325 -7.19 5.34 -6.48
CA ILE A 325 -8.36 5.41 -7.36
C ILE A 325 -8.05 6.34 -8.53
N LEU A 326 -8.30 5.88 -9.77
CA LEU A 326 -8.19 6.68 -10.98
C LEU A 326 -9.56 7.24 -11.35
N ALA A 327 -9.83 8.45 -10.89
CA ALA A 327 -11.03 9.22 -11.19
C ALA A 327 -10.68 10.71 -11.28
N PRO A 328 -11.45 11.52 -12.03
CA PRO A 328 -11.19 12.95 -12.15
C PRO A 328 -10.99 13.64 -10.80
N GLY A 329 -9.94 14.45 -10.70
CA GLY A 329 -9.52 15.15 -9.49
C GLY A 329 -8.64 14.35 -8.51
N ARG A 330 -8.51 13.03 -8.67
CA ARG A 330 -7.67 12.17 -7.80
C ARG A 330 -6.20 12.23 -8.22
N PRO A 331 -5.26 11.96 -7.29
CA PRO A 331 -3.83 11.83 -7.62
C PRO A 331 -3.60 10.78 -8.70
N ALA A 332 -2.76 11.11 -9.68
CA ALA A 332 -2.47 10.25 -10.82
C ALA A 332 -1.27 9.32 -10.52
N ASP A 333 -1.47 8.38 -9.60
CA ASP A 333 -0.57 7.25 -9.40
C ASP A 333 -1.03 6.11 -10.30
N VAL A 334 -0.22 5.74 -11.29
CA VAL A 334 -0.65 4.85 -12.38
C VAL A 334 0.37 3.75 -12.60
N VAL A 335 -0.12 2.54 -12.81
CA VAL A 335 0.68 1.41 -13.29
C VAL A 335 0.15 0.95 -14.65
N VAL A 336 1.03 0.89 -15.65
CA VAL A 336 0.75 0.30 -16.96
C VAL A 336 1.41 -1.06 -17.01
N CYS A 337 0.61 -2.11 -17.14
CA CYS A 337 1.08 -3.50 -17.08
C CYS A 337 0.22 -4.42 -17.96
N GLY A 338 0.72 -5.62 -18.18
CA GLY A 338 0.01 -6.61 -18.98
C GLY A 338 0.62 -8.00 -18.85
N PRO A 339 0.05 -8.99 -19.53
CA PRO A 339 0.60 -10.35 -19.55
C PRO A 339 2.03 -10.38 -20.02
N VAL A 340 2.84 -11.25 -19.44
CA VAL A 340 4.19 -11.57 -19.92
C VAL A 340 4.12 -12.67 -20.98
N LYS A 341 5.12 -12.77 -21.83
CA LYS A 341 5.21 -13.87 -22.81
C LYS A 341 5.17 -15.22 -22.10
N GLY A 342 4.23 -16.06 -22.50
CA GLY A 342 4.00 -17.38 -21.89
C GLY A 342 3.00 -17.39 -20.73
N SER A 343 2.38 -16.25 -20.41
CA SER A 343 1.22 -16.21 -19.52
C SER A 343 0.10 -17.08 -20.06
N LYS A 344 -0.73 -17.61 -19.16
CA LYS A 344 -1.95 -18.35 -19.51
C LYS A 344 -3.08 -17.42 -19.98
N GLY A 345 -3.02 -16.16 -19.62
CA GLY A 345 -3.98 -15.15 -20.02
C GLY A 345 -3.45 -14.21 -21.11
N SER A 346 -4.34 -13.73 -21.98
CA SER A 346 -4.06 -12.75 -23.03
C SER A 346 -4.30 -11.30 -22.58
N THR A 347 -5.00 -11.12 -21.47
CA THR A 347 -5.26 -9.82 -20.82
C THR A 347 -4.73 -9.82 -19.40
N LEU A 348 -4.65 -8.64 -18.76
CA LEU A 348 -4.25 -8.57 -17.36
C LEU A 348 -5.24 -9.32 -16.47
N SER A 349 -6.53 -9.16 -16.71
CA SER A 349 -7.57 -9.88 -15.96
C SER A 349 -7.38 -11.39 -16.02
N GLU A 350 -7.18 -11.94 -17.22
CA GLU A 350 -6.96 -13.37 -17.38
C GLU A 350 -5.68 -13.86 -16.70
N ALA A 351 -4.56 -13.14 -16.89
CA ALA A 351 -3.29 -13.47 -16.27
C ALA A 351 -3.40 -13.51 -14.74
N VAL A 352 -3.97 -12.45 -14.15
CA VAL A 352 -4.17 -12.33 -12.69
C VAL A 352 -5.11 -13.42 -12.15
N ALA A 353 -6.19 -13.75 -12.87
CA ALA A 353 -7.10 -14.83 -12.51
C ALA A 353 -6.39 -16.20 -12.46
N HIS A 354 -5.43 -16.43 -13.37
CA HIS A 354 -4.59 -17.64 -13.37
C HIS A 354 -3.45 -17.63 -12.34
N GLY A 355 -3.23 -16.51 -11.66
CA GLY A 355 -2.11 -16.35 -10.72
C GLY A 355 -0.77 -16.01 -11.40
N ASP A 356 -0.78 -15.64 -12.67
CA ASP A 356 0.42 -15.24 -13.41
C ASP A 356 0.81 -13.79 -13.02
N PHE A 357 2.10 -13.57 -12.76
CA PHE A 357 2.61 -12.21 -12.51
C PHE A 357 2.60 -11.38 -13.78
N PRO A 358 2.04 -10.16 -13.75
CA PRO A 358 2.09 -9.27 -14.89
C PRO A 358 3.48 -8.67 -15.08
N GLY A 359 3.78 -8.31 -16.32
CA GLY A 359 4.88 -7.42 -16.67
C GLY A 359 4.48 -5.97 -16.46
N ILE A 360 5.34 -5.14 -15.88
CA ILE A 360 5.12 -3.71 -15.71
C ILE A 360 5.99 -2.96 -16.71
N SER A 361 5.37 -2.09 -17.51
CA SER A 361 6.08 -1.21 -18.45
C SER A 361 6.31 0.18 -17.88
N HIS A 362 5.30 0.79 -17.28
CA HIS A 362 5.42 2.15 -16.74
C HIS A 362 4.80 2.24 -15.34
N VAL A 363 5.41 3.08 -14.50
CA VAL A 363 4.81 3.51 -13.23
C VAL A 363 4.92 5.02 -13.15
N LEU A 364 3.81 5.69 -12.88
CA LEU A 364 3.73 7.12 -12.67
C LEU A 364 3.31 7.40 -11.23
N VAL A 365 3.90 8.42 -10.62
CA VAL A 365 3.51 8.92 -9.30
C VAL A 365 3.21 10.42 -9.42
N ASP A 366 2.01 10.84 -9.03
CA ASP A 366 1.51 12.19 -9.27
C ASP A 366 1.73 12.61 -10.74
N GLY A 367 1.42 11.73 -11.69
CA GLY A 367 1.58 11.97 -13.11
C GLY A 367 3.02 11.98 -13.64
N VAL A 368 4.02 11.85 -12.78
CA VAL A 368 5.44 11.83 -13.20
C VAL A 368 5.86 10.39 -13.52
N PRO A 369 6.27 10.09 -14.77
CA PRO A 369 6.77 8.76 -15.12
C PRO A 369 8.11 8.46 -14.42
N LEU A 370 8.16 7.40 -13.62
CA LEU A 370 9.33 7.00 -12.83
C LEU A 370 9.90 5.63 -13.25
N VAL A 371 9.04 4.72 -13.73
CA VAL A 371 9.46 3.49 -14.42
C VAL A 371 9.12 3.65 -15.88
N LEU A 372 10.12 3.46 -16.75
CA LEU A 372 10.07 3.88 -18.15
C LEU A 372 10.31 2.69 -19.09
N GLY A 373 9.25 2.19 -19.71
CA GLY A 373 9.29 1.13 -20.69
C GLY A 373 9.47 -0.28 -20.12
N ARG A 374 10.17 -0.43 -18.99
CA ARG A 374 10.39 -1.73 -18.34
C ARG A 374 10.69 -1.58 -16.86
N SER A 375 9.98 -2.34 -16.02
CA SER A 375 10.37 -2.58 -14.64
C SER A 375 11.52 -3.59 -14.57
N HIS A 376 12.46 -3.41 -13.64
CA HIS A 376 13.50 -4.40 -13.34
C HIS A 376 13.04 -5.45 -12.31
N GLN A 377 11.83 -5.34 -11.78
CA GLN A 377 11.26 -6.32 -10.84
C GLN A 377 10.34 -7.35 -11.51
N THR A 378 9.97 -7.13 -12.78
CA THR A 378 9.13 -8.05 -13.55
C THR A 378 9.72 -8.29 -14.94
N PRO A 379 9.37 -9.41 -15.62
CA PRO A 379 9.61 -9.50 -17.05
C PRO A 379 8.86 -8.37 -17.78
N PRO A 380 9.26 -8.00 -19.00
CA PRO A 380 8.48 -7.05 -19.79
C PRO A 380 7.12 -7.65 -20.14
N PRO A 381 6.04 -6.85 -20.20
CA PRO A 381 4.78 -7.32 -20.76
C PRO A 381 4.99 -7.66 -22.26
N GLU A 382 4.20 -8.58 -22.78
CA GLU A 382 4.27 -8.97 -24.19
C GLU A 382 4.04 -7.80 -25.14
N HIS A 383 3.12 -6.92 -24.76
CA HIS A 383 2.82 -5.66 -25.46
C HIS A 383 3.16 -4.48 -24.55
N ALA A 384 4.46 -4.18 -24.42
CA ALA A 384 4.92 -3.08 -23.57
C ALA A 384 4.46 -1.73 -24.12
N ALA A 385 3.92 -0.88 -23.27
CA ALA A 385 3.57 0.49 -23.60
C ALA A 385 4.80 1.29 -24.06
N LYS A 386 4.58 2.31 -24.92
CA LYS A 386 5.65 3.10 -25.55
C LYS A 386 5.38 4.60 -25.41
N PHE A 387 6.43 5.37 -25.25
CA PHE A 387 6.35 6.82 -25.41
C PHE A 387 6.19 7.16 -26.90
N LEU A 388 5.17 7.94 -27.25
CA LEU A 388 5.02 8.56 -28.57
C LEU A 388 5.61 9.98 -28.56
N CYS A 389 5.51 10.68 -27.43
CA CYS A 389 6.12 11.97 -27.17
C CYS A 389 6.63 12.03 -25.74
N CYS A 390 7.81 12.61 -25.52
CA CYS A 390 8.36 12.84 -24.20
C CYS A 390 9.29 14.06 -24.23
N ASN A 391 8.72 15.23 -23.90
CA ASN A 391 9.41 16.51 -23.89
C ASN A 391 9.91 16.93 -22.49
N LEU A 392 10.07 15.96 -21.58
CA LEU A 392 10.65 16.24 -20.26
C LEU A 392 12.16 16.27 -20.36
N GLY A 393 12.75 17.45 -20.21
CA GLY A 393 14.21 17.68 -20.41
C GLY A 393 15.14 16.75 -19.60
N TRP A 394 14.69 16.25 -18.45
CA TRP A 394 15.44 15.28 -17.64
C TRP A 394 15.26 13.81 -18.11
N LEU A 395 14.23 13.51 -18.90
CA LEU A 395 14.02 12.20 -19.52
C LEU A 395 14.69 12.06 -20.88
N SER A 396 14.98 13.17 -21.56
CA SER A 396 15.60 13.16 -22.89
C SER A 396 17.02 12.57 -22.90
N GLY A 397 17.72 12.59 -21.76
CA GLY A 397 19.04 11.96 -21.60
C GLY A 397 19.02 10.42 -21.54
N SER A 398 17.89 9.81 -21.16
CA SER A 398 17.75 8.35 -21.04
C SER A 398 17.13 7.70 -22.29
N ALA A 399 16.42 8.44 -23.11
CA ALA A 399 15.79 7.92 -24.34
C ALA A 399 16.82 7.65 -25.47
N SER A 400 17.98 8.31 -25.43
CA SER A 400 19.02 8.13 -26.46
C SER A 400 19.80 6.80 -26.31
N THR A 401 19.75 6.14 -25.15
CA THR A 401 20.46 4.89 -24.90
C THR A 401 19.63 3.62 -25.18
N ALA A 402 18.32 3.78 -25.39
CA ALA A 402 17.44 2.62 -25.67
C ALA A 402 17.49 2.12 -27.14
N HIS A 403 18.20 2.78 -28.03
CA HIS A 403 18.29 2.38 -29.45
C HIS A 403 19.46 1.47 -29.81
N ASN A 404 20.35 1.11 -28.86
CA ASN A 404 21.55 0.31 -29.14
C ASN A 404 21.67 -1.01 -28.35
N LEU A 405 20.58 -1.65 -27.97
CA LEU A 405 20.62 -3.06 -27.54
C LEU A 405 19.66 -3.88 -28.41
N LYS A 406 20.25 -4.35 -29.52
CA LYS A 406 19.70 -5.48 -30.28
C LYS A 406 19.99 -6.80 -29.57
#